data_cf2da114d0deb75ba447060ea227e6ff
#
_entry.id   cf2da114d0deb75ba447060ea227e6ff
#
_cell.length_a   1.000
_cell.length_b   1.000
_cell.length_c   1.000
_cell.angle_alpha   90.00
_cell.angle_beta   90.00
_cell.angle_gamma   90.00
#
_symmetry.space_group_name_H-M   'P 1'
#
loop_
_entity.id
_entity.type
_entity.pdbx_description
1 polymer ?
#
loop_
_entity_poly.entity_id
_entity_poly.type
_entity_poly.pdbx_seq_one_letter_code
_entity_poly.pdbx_strand_id
1 'polypeptide(L)'
;MTATALRTQINWWRGCQRACDRTGYQYLHRTNRTASKEHVQILVLGGGSGGVTMGARMKRKVGAENVAIVEPSEMHYYQPIWTLVGAGAKSVESSGRPTASVIPSGVKWVKSRVTEVNPDTNSVRTDSGKEISYEYLIVALGLQLHFEKIKGLPEGFEHPKIGSNYSEKTVQKTWKALQDFKEGNAVFSFPNTPVKCAGAPQKIMYLTDAYLRKTGKRSNANIVYNTSLPVLFGVKKYADALWEIVKARELTVNLRHNLIEVRADKQEAVFENLDKPGETKVFKYEMLHVTPPMGPPDVLKGSPLADEAGWLNLNKETLQHNVYPNVFGIGDCTNLPTSKTGAAVAAQSGVLDRTITRIMEKRQPDKKYDGYTSCPLVTSYNTVILAEFDYNGQPLETFPLDQSKERRIMYYMKADVMPHLYWHGMLRGLWGGPGPYRTLMHLGMK
;
A
#
# COMPACT_ATOMS: atom_id res chain seq x y z
N MET A 1 44.31 28.34 -58.65
CA MET A 1 43.76 27.21 -57.84
C MET A 1 42.79 26.51 -58.72
N THR A 2 43.15 25.40 -59.03
CA THR A 2 43.07 24.52 -60.17
C THR A 2 41.78 23.69 -60.22
N ALA A 3 41.34 23.51 -61.47
CA ALA A 3 40.13 22.89 -61.99
C ALA A 3 39.88 21.35 -61.59
N THR A 4 40.40 20.87 -60.47
CA THR A 4 40.35 19.44 -60.10
C THR A 4 39.31 19.15 -59.06
N ALA A 5 38.65 20.12 -58.45
CA ALA A 5 37.66 19.93 -57.36
C ALA A 5 36.21 19.80 -57.86
N LEU A 6 35.95 20.06 -59.15
CA LEU A 6 34.56 20.01 -59.70
C LEU A 6 34.20 18.74 -60.44
N ARG A 7 35.08 17.75 -60.53
CA ARG A 7 34.80 16.46 -61.20
C ARG A 7 34.42 15.34 -60.26
N THR A 8 34.58 15.52 -58.98
CA THR A 8 34.26 14.47 -57.97
C THR A 8 32.82 14.53 -57.45
N GLN A 9 32.11 15.66 -57.66
CA GLN A 9 30.73 15.77 -57.21
C GLN A 9 29.67 15.32 -58.21
N ILE A 10 30.02 15.16 -59.50
CA ILE A 10 29.07 14.77 -60.54
C ILE A 10 28.92 13.23 -60.65
N ASN A 11 29.89 12.46 -60.16
CA ASN A 11 29.82 11.01 -60.20
C ASN A 11 29.06 10.37 -59.02
N TRP A 12 28.72 11.12 -57.97
CA TRP A 12 27.95 10.64 -56.82
C TRP A 12 26.43 10.63 -57.09
N TRP A 13 25.98 11.49 -58.03
CA TRP A 13 24.55 11.63 -58.34
C TRP A 13 24.03 10.60 -59.36
N ARG A 14 24.89 9.91 -60.10
CA ARG A 14 24.51 8.86 -61.07
C ARG A 14 24.51 7.44 -60.47
N GLY A 15 25.06 7.25 -59.26
CA GLY A 15 25.04 5.98 -58.53
C GLY A 15 23.77 5.76 -57.72
N CYS A 16 23.08 6.82 -57.31
CA CYS A 16 21.88 6.70 -56.48
C CYS A 16 20.56 6.48 -57.23
N GLN A 17 20.52 6.72 -58.55
CA GLN A 17 19.30 6.51 -59.35
C GLN A 17 19.11 5.10 -59.91
N ARG A 18 20.14 4.24 -59.83
CA ARG A 18 20.00 2.84 -60.27
C ARG A 18 19.77 1.80 -59.14
N ALA A 19 19.82 2.25 -57.86
CA ALA A 19 19.56 1.42 -56.69
C ALA A 19 18.11 1.54 -56.18
N CYS A 20 17.29 2.50 -56.69
CA CYS A 20 15.94 2.75 -56.24
C CYS A 20 14.83 1.97 -57.01
N ASP A 21 15.16 1.31 -58.14
CA ASP A 21 14.13 0.66 -58.97
C ASP A 21 14.05 -0.87 -58.83
N ARG A 22 14.72 -1.47 -57.84
CA ARG A 22 14.64 -2.93 -57.60
C ARG A 22 14.27 -3.38 -56.20
N THR A 23 13.85 -2.49 -55.28
CA THR A 23 13.35 -2.86 -53.93
C THR A 23 12.01 -2.25 -53.60
N GLY A 24 11.23 -1.88 -54.59
CA GLY A 24 9.83 -1.52 -54.39
C GLY A 24 8.98 -2.77 -54.48
N TYR A 25 8.74 -3.42 -53.37
CA TYR A 25 7.63 -4.33 -53.01
C TYR A 25 8.09 -5.44 -52.08
N GLN A 26 8.62 -5.11 -50.92
CA GLN A 26 8.72 -6.03 -49.79
C GLN A 26 8.67 -5.31 -48.43
N TYR A 27 7.80 -4.33 -48.28
CA TYR A 27 7.45 -3.83 -46.96
C TYR A 27 5.96 -3.70 -46.89
N LEU A 28 5.28 -4.74 -46.44
CA LEU A 28 3.97 -4.71 -45.75
C LEU A 28 3.51 -6.17 -45.49
N HIS A 29 4.41 -7.01 -44.96
CA HIS A 29 3.95 -8.03 -44.03
C HIS A 29 4.35 -7.56 -42.61
N ARG A 30 3.66 -6.51 -42.11
CA ARG A 30 3.38 -6.45 -40.68
C ARG A 30 2.68 -7.76 -40.36
N THR A 31 3.43 -8.73 -39.90
CA THR A 31 2.85 -9.84 -39.17
C THR A 31 2.01 -9.22 -38.07
N ASN A 32 0.69 -9.17 -38.28
CA ASN A 32 -0.24 -9.19 -37.19
C ASN A 32 0.13 -10.48 -36.42
N ARG A 33 1.06 -10.38 -35.47
CA ARG A 33 1.09 -11.28 -34.35
C ARG A 33 -0.27 -11.05 -33.70
N THR A 34 -1.24 -11.88 -34.05
CA THR A 34 -2.43 -12.08 -33.24
C THR A 34 -1.89 -12.28 -31.84
N ALA A 35 -2.08 -11.28 -30.97
CA ALA A 35 -1.71 -11.39 -29.57
C ALA A 35 -2.36 -12.69 -29.10
N SER A 36 -1.58 -13.66 -28.67
CA SER A 36 -2.09 -14.94 -28.20
C SER A 36 -2.99 -14.62 -27.02
N LYS A 37 -4.29 -14.75 -27.25
CA LYS A 37 -5.31 -14.47 -26.21
C LYS A 37 -5.13 -15.59 -25.18
N GLU A 38 -4.49 -15.26 -24.07
CA GLU A 38 -4.31 -16.17 -22.97
C GLU A 38 -5.59 -16.23 -22.16
N HIS A 39 -6.00 -17.42 -21.73
CA HIS A 39 -7.17 -17.61 -20.89
C HIS A 39 -6.79 -18.30 -19.58
N VAL A 40 -7.38 -17.84 -18.46
CA VAL A 40 -7.25 -18.47 -17.15
C VAL A 40 -8.61 -18.49 -16.46
N GLN A 41 -8.86 -19.49 -15.62
CA GLN A 41 -10.10 -19.52 -14.86
C GLN A 41 -10.13 -18.39 -13.83
N ILE A 42 -9.05 -18.16 -13.08
CA ILE A 42 -8.95 -17.10 -12.09
C ILE A 42 -7.77 -16.19 -12.39
N LEU A 43 -8.06 -14.92 -12.64
CA LEU A 43 -7.06 -13.90 -12.81
C LEU A 43 -7.01 -13.00 -11.57
N VAL A 44 -5.80 -12.80 -11.04
CA VAL A 44 -5.55 -11.92 -9.89
C VAL A 44 -4.73 -10.72 -10.34
N LEU A 45 -5.23 -9.51 -10.12
CA LEU A 45 -4.53 -8.27 -10.42
C LEU A 45 -3.83 -7.75 -9.17
N GLY A 46 -2.50 -7.75 -9.20
CA GLY A 46 -1.62 -7.37 -8.09
C GLY A 46 -1.09 -8.57 -7.31
N GLY A 47 0.22 -8.60 -7.09
CA GLY A 47 0.95 -9.60 -6.30
C GLY A 47 1.31 -9.12 -4.89
N GLY A 48 0.56 -8.16 -4.35
CA GLY A 48 0.67 -7.73 -2.96
C GLY A 48 0.07 -8.75 -1.98
N SER A 49 -0.10 -8.34 -0.71
CA SER A 49 -0.61 -9.21 0.36
C SER A 49 -1.92 -9.91 0.00
N GLY A 50 -2.89 -9.17 -0.57
CA GLY A 50 -4.19 -9.72 -0.97
C GLY A 50 -4.07 -10.69 -2.14
N GLY A 51 -3.36 -10.30 -3.19
CA GLY A 51 -3.29 -11.09 -4.42
C GLY A 51 -2.55 -12.42 -4.23
N VAL A 52 -1.39 -12.43 -3.57
CA VAL A 52 -0.66 -13.67 -3.25
C VAL A 52 -1.49 -14.58 -2.36
N THR A 53 -2.14 -14.01 -1.32
CA THR A 53 -3.01 -14.78 -0.42
C THR A 53 -4.16 -15.43 -1.17
N MET A 54 -4.85 -14.68 -2.05
CA MET A 54 -5.96 -15.23 -2.84
C MET A 54 -5.47 -16.19 -3.91
N GLY A 55 -4.36 -15.93 -4.58
CA GLY A 55 -3.73 -16.87 -5.51
C GLY A 55 -3.42 -18.22 -4.84
N ALA A 56 -2.92 -18.20 -3.61
CA ALA A 56 -2.66 -19.41 -2.84
C ALA A 56 -3.95 -20.17 -2.44
N ARG A 57 -5.03 -19.46 -2.15
CA ARG A 57 -6.35 -20.03 -1.84
C ARG A 57 -6.99 -20.64 -3.09
N MET A 58 -7.01 -19.88 -4.17
CA MET A 58 -7.64 -20.31 -5.43
C MET A 58 -6.90 -21.49 -6.08
N LYS A 59 -5.57 -21.48 -6.04
CA LYS A 59 -4.77 -22.64 -6.46
C LYS A 59 -5.25 -23.97 -5.85
N ARG A 60 -5.61 -23.99 -4.57
CA ARG A 60 -6.09 -25.21 -3.90
C ARG A 60 -7.48 -25.62 -4.33
N LYS A 61 -8.24 -24.74 -4.97
CA LYS A 61 -9.62 -25.00 -5.41
C LYS A 61 -9.71 -25.43 -6.87
N VAL A 62 -8.95 -24.74 -7.72
CA VAL A 62 -9.11 -24.92 -9.17
C VAL A 62 -7.85 -25.49 -9.85
N GLY A 63 -6.78 -25.77 -9.10
CA GLY A 63 -5.47 -26.12 -9.68
C GLY A 63 -4.61 -24.89 -9.95
N ALA A 64 -3.29 -25.09 -9.90
CA ALA A 64 -2.34 -23.99 -10.05
C ALA A 64 -2.31 -23.42 -11.47
N GLU A 65 -2.46 -24.27 -12.46
CA GLU A 65 -2.47 -24.00 -13.89
C GLU A 65 -3.64 -23.09 -14.31
N ASN A 66 -4.70 -23.08 -13.52
CA ASN A 66 -5.92 -22.30 -13.78
C ASN A 66 -5.89 -20.90 -13.11
N VAL A 67 -4.78 -20.55 -12.44
CA VAL A 67 -4.62 -19.27 -11.73
C VAL A 67 -3.43 -18.48 -12.28
N ALA A 68 -3.64 -17.19 -12.59
CA ALA A 68 -2.56 -16.27 -12.92
C ALA A 68 -2.59 -15.05 -11.99
N ILE A 69 -1.40 -14.53 -11.67
CA ILE A 69 -1.21 -13.28 -10.91
C ILE A 69 -0.44 -12.32 -11.80
N VAL A 70 -0.99 -11.11 -12.01
CA VAL A 70 -0.32 -10.02 -12.74
C VAL A 70 0.32 -9.08 -11.71
N GLU A 71 1.65 -8.99 -11.71
CA GLU A 71 2.42 -8.17 -10.77
C GLU A 71 3.73 -7.71 -11.43
N PRO A 72 3.97 -6.39 -11.54
CA PRO A 72 5.20 -5.88 -12.16
C PRO A 72 6.42 -5.94 -11.23
N SER A 73 6.23 -5.94 -9.91
CA SER A 73 7.32 -5.76 -8.94
C SER A 73 8.12 -7.03 -8.73
N GLU A 74 9.45 -6.90 -8.74
CA GLU A 74 10.37 -8.02 -8.45
C GLU A 74 10.50 -8.33 -6.97
N MET A 75 10.17 -7.35 -6.11
CA MET A 75 10.26 -7.48 -4.67
C MET A 75 8.89 -7.34 -4.02
N HIS A 76 8.61 -8.23 -3.09
CA HIS A 76 7.42 -8.22 -2.24
C HIS A 76 7.82 -7.86 -0.82
N TYR A 77 7.10 -6.90 -0.20
CA TYR A 77 7.44 -6.39 1.13
C TYR A 77 6.31 -6.61 2.14
N TYR A 78 6.69 -7.03 3.35
CA TYR A 78 5.85 -6.94 4.53
C TYR A 78 5.88 -5.51 5.07
N GLN A 79 5.12 -4.63 4.45
CA GLN A 79 5.11 -3.18 4.74
C GLN A 79 4.74 -2.82 6.19
N PRO A 80 3.88 -3.59 6.92
CA PRO A 80 3.57 -3.26 8.31
C PRO A 80 4.78 -3.14 9.24
N ILE A 81 5.93 -3.72 8.91
CA ILE A 81 7.16 -3.62 9.72
C ILE A 81 7.91 -2.30 9.51
N TRP A 82 7.65 -1.54 8.45
CA TRP A 82 8.41 -0.35 8.09
C TRP A 82 8.40 0.75 9.15
N THR A 83 7.36 0.82 9.99
CA THR A 83 7.38 1.71 11.16
C THR A 83 8.55 1.38 12.11
N LEU A 84 8.87 0.10 12.31
CA LEU A 84 10.00 -0.35 13.12
C LEU A 84 11.33 -0.18 12.37
N VAL A 85 11.33 -0.29 11.05
CA VAL A 85 12.51 -0.01 10.20
C VAL A 85 12.88 1.47 10.28
N GLY A 86 11.92 2.38 10.09
CA GLY A 86 12.15 3.82 10.20
C GLY A 86 12.57 4.30 11.59
N ALA A 87 12.41 3.46 12.61
CA ALA A 87 12.90 3.67 13.97
C ALA A 87 14.17 2.87 14.31
N GLY A 88 14.76 2.15 13.35
CA GLY A 88 15.97 1.37 13.55
C GLY A 88 15.83 0.09 14.36
N ALA A 89 14.58 -0.34 14.65
CA ALA A 89 14.35 -1.59 15.40
C ALA A 89 14.36 -2.85 14.52
N LYS A 90 14.21 -2.70 13.22
CA LYS A 90 14.29 -3.76 12.20
C LYS A 90 15.01 -3.21 10.96
N SER A 91 15.48 -4.09 10.08
CA SER A 91 16.06 -3.68 8.79
C SER A 91 15.05 -3.77 7.64
N VAL A 92 15.25 -3.01 6.56
CA VAL A 92 14.38 -3.05 5.39
C VAL A 92 14.50 -4.39 4.66
N GLU A 93 15.69 -4.98 4.63
CA GLU A 93 15.99 -6.27 4.02
C GLU A 93 15.16 -7.39 4.67
N SER A 94 14.97 -7.33 5.99
CA SER A 94 14.14 -8.30 6.72
C SER A 94 12.67 -8.26 6.32
N SER A 95 12.23 -7.14 5.74
CA SER A 95 10.85 -6.93 5.30
C SER A 95 10.57 -7.37 3.86
N GLY A 96 11.60 -7.65 3.06
CA GLY A 96 11.49 -7.95 1.63
C GLY A 96 11.81 -9.39 1.27
N ARG A 97 11.16 -9.89 0.23
CA ARG A 97 11.48 -11.16 -0.44
C ARG A 97 11.29 -11.01 -1.95
N PRO A 98 12.06 -11.73 -2.79
CA PRO A 98 11.78 -11.78 -4.22
C PRO A 98 10.33 -12.21 -4.48
N THR A 99 9.61 -11.52 -5.35
CA THR A 99 8.21 -11.84 -5.69
C THR A 99 8.09 -13.28 -6.18
N ALA A 100 9.05 -13.75 -6.96
CA ALA A 100 9.10 -15.14 -7.41
C ALA A 100 9.05 -16.17 -6.27
N SER A 101 9.56 -15.84 -5.08
CA SER A 101 9.59 -16.74 -3.92
C SER A 101 8.28 -16.77 -3.14
N VAL A 102 7.39 -15.81 -3.36
CA VAL A 102 6.09 -15.71 -2.67
C VAL A 102 4.90 -16.05 -3.56
N ILE A 103 5.05 -15.95 -4.88
CA ILE A 103 4.05 -16.48 -5.82
C ILE A 103 3.85 -17.97 -5.53
N PRO A 104 2.60 -18.44 -5.37
CA PRO A 104 2.35 -19.85 -5.05
C PRO A 104 2.87 -20.76 -6.16
N SER A 105 3.61 -21.79 -5.79
CA SER A 105 4.21 -22.72 -6.76
C SER A 105 3.20 -23.23 -7.79
N GLY A 106 3.55 -23.18 -9.08
CA GLY A 106 2.72 -23.59 -10.21
C GLY A 106 1.69 -22.53 -10.66
N VAL A 107 1.44 -21.49 -9.87
CA VAL A 107 0.62 -20.36 -10.30
C VAL A 107 1.43 -19.52 -11.29
N LYS A 108 0.79 -19.09 -12.37
CA LYS A 108 1.43 -18.28 -13.38
C LYS A 108 1.66 -16.87 -12.89
N TRP A 109 2.90 -16.42 -12.87
CA TRP A 109 3.25 -15.02 -12.65
C TRP A 109 3.42 -14.29 -13.98
N VAL A 110 2.55 -13.32 -14.25
CA VAL A 110 2.67 -12.38 -15.36
C VAL A 110 3.37 -11.12 -14.85
N LYS A 111 4.68 -11.03 -15.14
CA LYS A 111 5.52 -9.90 -14.70
C LYS A 111 5.27 -8.67 -15.58
N SER A 112 4.16 -8.01 -15.34
CA SER A 112 3.65 -6.89 -16.16
C SER A 112 2.71 -6.04 -15.32
N ARG A 113 2.50 -4.80 -15.74
CA ARG A 113 1.52 -3.88 -15.15
C ARG A 113 0.21 -3.98 -15.91
N VAL A 114 -0.90 -4.02 -15.20
CA VAL A 114 -2.24 -3.88 -15.80
C VAL A 114 -2.43 -2.43 -16.26
N THR A 115 -2.83 -2.25 -17.50
CA THR A 115 -3.09 -0.94 -18.12
C THR A 115 -4.56 -0.70 -18.43
N GLU A 116 -5.33 -1.78 -18.58
CA GLU A 116 -6.76 -1.69 -18.89
C GLU A 116 -7.51 -2.91 -18.33
N VAL A 117 -8.70 -2.69 -17.82
CA VAL A 117 -9.62 -3.75 -17.38
C VAL A 117 -10.92 -3.59 -18.13
N ASN A 118 -11.32 -4.64 -18.86
CA ASN A 118 -12.57 -4.68 -19.61
C ASN A 118 -13.46 -5.81 -19.05
N PRO A 119 -14.34 -5.52 -18.10
CA PRO A 119 -15.18 -6.52 -17.48
C PRO A 119 -16.29 -7.05 -18.41
N ASP A 120 -16.72 -6.29 -19.42
CA ASP A 120 -17.76 -6.72 -20.35
C ASP A 120 -17.28 -7.84 -21.27
N THR A 121 -15.98 -7.88 -21.57
CA THR A 121 -15.34 -8.96 -22.36
C THR A 121 -14.55 -9.94 -21.50
N ASN A 122 -14.60 -9.80 -20.18
CA ASN A 122 -13.82 -10.59 -19.22
C ASN A 122 -12.34 -10.64 -19.60
N SER A 123 -11.73 -9.47 -19.88
CA SER A 123 -10.33 -9.39 -20.27
C SER A 123 -9.60 -8.24 -19.62
N VAL A 124 -8.27 -8.38 -19.51
CA VAL A 124 -7.37 -7.31 -19.09
C VAL A 124 -6.23 -7.16 -20.07
N ARG A 125 -5.70 -5.95 -20.21
CA ARG A 125 -4.50 -5.67 -20.99
C ARG A 125 -3.36 -5.23 -20.09
N THR A 126 -2.16 -5.61 -20.46
CA THR A 126 -0.93 -5.26 -19.73
C THR A 126 -0.04 -4.33 -20.56
N ASP A 127 0.91 -3.66 -19.89
CA ASP A 127 1.91 -2.77 -20.52
C ASP A 127 2.83 -3.49 -21.51
N SER A 128 2.96 -4.82 -21.42
CA SER A 128 3.62 -5.66 -22.43
C SER A 128 2.77 -5.94 -23.67
N GLY A 129 1.57 -5.37 -23.76
CA GLY A 129 0.61 -5.58 -24.85
C GLY A 129 -0.11 -6.94 -24.81
N LYS A 130 0.03 -7.69 -23.73
CA LYS A 130 -0.61 -8.99 -23.56
C LYS A 130 -2.07 -8.79 -23.15
N GLU A 131 -2.98 -9.53 -23.79
CA GLU A 131 -4.39 -9.64 -23.40
C GLU A 131 -4.63 -10.98 -22.71
N ILE A 132 -5.27 -10.94 -21.54
CA ILE A 132 -5.58 -12.10 -20.71
C ILE A 132 -7.06 -12.11 -20.42
N SER A 133 -7.77 -13.17 -20.83
CA SER A 133 -9.17 -13.37 -20.49
C SER A 133 -9.34 -14.28 -19.27
N TYR A 134 -10.47 -14.14 -18.58
CA TYR A 134 -10.73 -14.83 -17.33
C TYR A 134 -12.20 -15.28 -17.20
N GLU A 135 -12.44 -16.27 -16.34
CA GLU A 135 -13.80 -16.55 -15.85
C GLU A 135 -14.11 -15.70 -14.60
N TYR A 136 -13.17 -15.60 -13.67
CA TYR A 136 -13.30 -14.85 -12.43
C TYR A 136 -12.11 -13.91 -12.23
N LEU A 137 -12.38 -12.68 -11.82
CA LEU A 137 -11.38 -11.65 -11.59
C LEU A 137 -11.29 -11.30 -10.10
N ILE A 138 -10.07 -11.27 -9.56
CA ILE A 138 -9.77 -10.78 -8.22
C ILE A 138 -8.89 -9.54 -8.33
N VAL A 139 -9.40 -8.37 -7.94
CA VAL A 139 -8.66 -7.11 -7.97
C VAL A 139 -8.01 -6.86 -6.59
N ALA A 140 -6.68 -6.85 -6.56
CA ALA A 140 -5.85 -6.70 -5.35
C ALA A 140 -4.69 -5.71 -5.56
N LEU A 141 -4.95 -4.61 -6.28
CA LEU A 141 -3.96 -3.66 -6.78
C LEU A 141 -3.36 -2.72 -5.72
N GLY A 142 -3.86 -2.77 -4.47
CA GLY A 142 -3.40 -1.87 -3.42
C GLY A 142 -3.85 -0.42 -3.66
N LEU A 143 -3.02 0.53 -3.25
CA LEU A 143 -3.25 1.97 -3.47
C LEU A 143 -1.98 2.64 -3.99
N GLN A 144 -2.14 3.88 -4.48
CA GLN A 144 -1.06 4.69 -5.04
C GLN A 144 -0.63 5.78 -4.05
N LEU A 145 0.68 5.97 -3.91
CA LEU A 145 1.26 7.06 -3.13
C LEU A 145 1.48 8.27 -4.05
N HIS A 146 1.11 9.45 -3.56
CA HIS A 146 1.16 10.70 -4.31
C HIS A 146 2.08 11.72 -3.61
N PHE A 147 3.38 11.46 -3.57
CA PHE A 147 4.36 12.43 -3.04
C PHE A 147 4.37 13.73 -3.84
N GLU A 148 4.15 13.65 -5.14
CA GLU A 148 4.10 14.77 -6.08
C GLU A 148 2.97 15.79 -5.80
N LYS A 149 1.98 15.41 -4.99
CA LYS A 149 0.91 16.33 -4.55
C LYS A 149 1.33 17.27 -3.42
N ILE A 150 2.51 17.04 -2.84
CA ILE A 150 3.11 17.95 -1.87
C ILE A 150 4.20 18.71 -2.61
N LYS A 151 4.04 20.02 -2.76
CA LYS A 151 5.02 20.86 -3.46
C LYS A 151 6.40 20.71 -2.83
N GLY A 152 7.45 20.52 -3.64
CA GLY A 152 8.81 20.25 -3.19
C GLY A 152 9.12 18.78 -2.94
N LEU A 153 8.17 17.84 -3.20
CA LEU A 153 8.39 16.39 -3.22
C LEU A 153 8.03 15.82 -4.61
N PRO A 154 8.70 14.72 -5.01
CA PRO A 154 9.61 13.86 -4.25
C PRO A 154 11.06 14.36 -4.11
N GLU A 155 11.47 15.41 -4.83
CA GLU A 155 12.86 15.89 -4.90
C GLU A 155 13.42 16.24 -3.50
N GLY A 156 12.57 16.75 -2.61
CA GLY A 156 12.94 17.06 -1.23
C GLY A 156 13.48 15.88 -0.42
N PHE A 157 13.24 14.62 -0.86
CA PHE A 157 13.84 13.46 -0.20
C PHE A 157 15.34 13.34 -0.39
N GLU A 158 15.96 14.12 -1.27
CA GLU A 158 17.43 14.21 -1.33
C GLU A 158 18.01 14.86 -0.07
N HIS A 159 17.23 15.69 0.63
CA HIS A 159 17.64 16.28 1.89
C HIS A 159 17.66 15.22 3.02
N PRO A 160 18.75 15.09 3.82
CA PRO A 160 18.95 14.01 4.77
C PRO A 160 17.98 14.02 5.98
N LYS A 161 17.33 15.15 6.24
CA LYS A 161 16.37 15.32 7.36
C LYS A 161 14.94 14.94 7.01
N ILE A 162 14.66 14.49 5.78
CA ILE A 162 13.32 14.13 5.31
C ILE A 162 13.23 12.64 5.07
N GLY A 163 12.25 11.99 5.68
CA GLY A 163 11.98 10.57 5.50
C GLY A 163 10.49 10.24 5.41
N SER A 164 10.19 9.02 5.02
CA SER A 164 8.83 8.49 4.99
C SER A 164 8.86 6.97 5.19
N ASN A 165 7.99 6.47 6.06
CA ASN A 165 7.84 5.03 6.31
C ASN A 165 6.88 4.33 5.34
N TYR A 166 6.51 4.99 4.24
CA TYR A 166 5.52 4.49 3.29
C TYR A 166 6.12 3.89 2.01
N SER A 167 7.45 3.99 1.83
CA SER A 167 8.20 3.39 0.73
C SER A 167 9.51 2.79 1.21
N GLU A 168 9.92 1.68 0.60
CA GLU A 168 11.22 1.05 0.80
C GLU A 168 12.39 1.99 0.47
N LYS A 169 12.17 2.93 -0.45
CA LYS A 169 13.18 3.92 -0.87
C LYS A 169 13.44 5.02 0.18
N THR A 170 12.44 5.29 1.02
CA THR A 170 12.49 6.44 1.93
C THR A 170 12.52 6.05 3.41
N VAL A 171 12.19 4.80 3.75
CA VAL A 171 12.09 4.36 5.15
C VAL A 171 13.42 4.42 5.89
N GLN A 172 14.54 4.10 5.23
CA GLN A 172 15.87 4.20 5.83
C GLN A 172 16.30 5.66 6.05
N LYS A 173 15.82 6.60 5.21
CA LYS A 173 16.04 8.05 5.42
C LYS A 173 15.39 8.52 6.72
N THR A 174 14.23 7.97 7.11
CA THR A 174 13.61 8.28 8.42
C THR A 174 14.53 7.89 9.57
N TRP A 175 15.09 6.68 9.54
CA TRP A 175 16.03 6.23 10.58
C TRP A 175 17.29 7.09 10.63
N LYS A 176 17.87 7.41 9.47
CA LYS A 176 19.05 8.26 9.39
C LYS A 176 18.77 9.66 9.95
N ALA A 177 17.67 10.29 9.57
CA ALA A 177 17.27 11.58 10.11
C ALA A 177 17.08 11.56 11.63
N LEU A 178 16.53 10.47 12.18
CA LEU A 178 16.37 10.30 13.62
C LEU A 178 17.70 10.13 14.35
N GLN A 179 18.66 9.38 13.79
CA GLN A 179 20.00 9.22 14.35
C GLN A 179 20.77 10.55 14.39
N ASP A 180 20.68 11.34 13.31
CA ASP A 180 21.39 12.60 13.16
C ASP A 180 20.72 13.76 13.93
N PHE A 181 19.50 13.57 14.42
CA PHE A 181 18.76 14.57 15.21
C PHE A 181 19.54 14.94 16.48
N LYS A 182 19.71 16.23 16.71
CA LYS A 182 20.38 16.78 17.91
C LYS A 182 19.40 17.53 18.78
N GLU A 183 18.78 18.59 18.23
CA GLU A 183 17.85 19.49 18.93
C GLU A 183 16.88 20.12 17.93
N GLY A 184 15.79 20.71 18.40
CA GLY A 184 14.80 21.43 17.59
C GLY A 184 13.52 20.64 17.34
N ASN A 185 12.86 20.89 16.21
CA ASN A 185 11.57 20.28 15.91
C ASN A 185 11.71 18.96 15.13
N ALA A 186 11.09 17.90 15.65
CA ALA A 186 10.79 16.68 14.90
C ALA A 186 9.31 16.74 14.48
N VAL A 187 9.05 16.88 13.17
CA VAL A 187 7.72 17.13 12.62
C VAL A 187 7.20 15.90 11.88
N PHE A 188 5.95 15.53 12.14
CA PHE A 188 5.26 14.40 11.55
C PHE A 188 3.95 14.85 10.90
N SER A 189 3.59 14.29 9.73
CA SER A 189 2.40 14.69 9.00
C SER A 189 1.41 13.55 8.78
N PHE A 190 0.12 13.89 8.68
CA PHE A 190 -0.96 13.02 8.21
C PHE A 190 -1.81 13.79 7.17
N PRO A 191 -1.99 13.28 5.94
CA PRO A 191 -2.63 13.99 4.84
C PRO A 191 -4.16 13.98 4.92
N ASN A 192 -4.80 14.86 4.16
CA ASN A 192 -6.24 14.93 4.00
C ASN A 192 -6.76 13.98 2.90
N THR A 193 -6.35 12.71 2.97
CA THR A 193 -6.78 11.63 2.07
C THR A 193 -6.87 10.32 2.83
N PRO A 194 -7.57 9.29 2.32
CA PRO A 194 -7.40 7.93 2.83
C PRO A 194 -5.93 7.51 2.78
N VAL A 195 -5.47 6.77 3.79
CA VAL A 195 -4.09 6.25 3.86
C VAL A 195 -4.08 4.77 4.25
N LYS A 196 -3.07 4.03 3.78
CA LYS A 196 -2.80 2.70 4.34
C LYS A 196 -2.26 2.85 5.75
N CYS A 197 -2.84 2.11 6.71
CA CYS A 197 -2.46 2.13 8.13
C CYS A 197 -2.48 3.55 8.75
N ALA A 198 -3.67 4.11 8.97
CA ALA A 198 -3.87 5.45 9.53
C ALA A 198 -3.13 5.71 10.88
N GLY A 199 -2.80 4.67 11.64
CA GLY A 199 -2.00 4.82 12.86
C GLY A 199 -0.48 4.89 12.62
N ALA A 200 0.04 4.66 11.41
CA ALA A 200 1.49 4.57 11.19
C ALA A 200 2.25 5.89 11.43
N PRO A 201 1.73 7.07 11.07
CA PRO A 201 2.40 8.34 11.35
C PRO A 201 2.58 8.61 12.84
N GLN A 202 1.60 8.24 13.66
CA GLN A 202 1.71 8.36 15.12
C GLN A 202 2.76 7.40 15.70
N LYS A 203 2.87 6.19 15.16
CA LYS A 203 3.84 5.19 15.66
C LYS A 203 5.27 5.71 15.56
N ILE A 204 5.64 6.32 14.44
CA ILE A 204 7.00 6.85 14.29
C ILE A 204 7.21 8.08 15.19
N MET A 205 6.20 8.90 15.46
CA MET A 205 6.27 9.97 16.44
C MET A 205 6.57 9.42 17.84
N TYR A 206 5.85 8.39 18.32
CA TYR A 206 6.09 7.77 19.62
C TYR A 206 7.45 7.07 19.70
N LEU A 207 7.87 6.41 18.63
CA LEU A 207 9.19 5.78 18.55
C LEU A 207 10.31 6.82 18.56
N THR A 208 10.10 7.98 17.93
CA THR A 208 11.03 9.11 18.00
C THR A 208 11.17 9.63 19.45
N ASP A 209 10.06 9.84 20.15
CA ASP A 209 10.09 10.22 21.58
C ASP A 209 10.87 9.20 22.42
N ALA A 210 10.58 7.91 22.23
CA ALA A 210 11.25 6.84 22.95
C ALA A 210 12.77 6.76 22.64
N TYR A 211 13.16 6.97 21.37
CA TYR A 211 14.56 7.02 20.97
C TYR A 211 15.30 8.21 21.60
N LEU A 212 14.71 9.39 21.54
CA LEU A 212 15.30 10.61 22.08
C LEU A 212 15.43 10.55 23.62
N ARG A 213 14.48 9.91 24.32
CA ARG A 213 14.60 9.61 25.76
C ARG A 213 15.78 8.66 26.03
N LYS A 214 15.87 7.57 25.26
CA LYS A 214 16.96 6.58 25.39
C LYS A 214 18.35 7.19 25.16
N THR A 215 18.44 8.18 24.25
CA THR A 215 19.72 8.83 23.89
C THR A 215 19.98 10.14 24.63
N GLY A 216 19.14 10.50 25.61
CA GLY A 216 19.32 11.72 26.42
C GLY A 216 19.04 13.04 25.65
N LYS A 217 18.43 12.97 24.47
CA LYS A 217 18.18 14.14 23.61
C LYS A 217 16.74 14.71 23.76
N ARG A 218 15.87 14.04 24.54
CA ARG A 218 14.44 14.40 24.58
C ARG A 218 14.16 15.84 25.06
N SER A 219 14.95 16.34 26.01
CA SER A 219 14.81 17.71 26.54
C SER A 219 15.07 18.79 25.49
N ASN A 220 15.83 18.47 24.43
CA ASN A 220 16.19 19.41 23.37
C ASN A 220 15.26 19.27 22.15
N ALA A 221 14.23 18.42 22.23
CA ALA A 221 13.35 18.10 21.13
C ALA A 221 11.92 18.61 21.36
N ASN A 222 11.38 19.32 20.39
CA ASN A 222 9.96 19.60 20.27
C ASN A 222 9.37 18.63 19.24
N ILE A 223 8.54 17.70 19.69
CA ILE A 223 7.93 16.68 18.83
C ILE A 223 6.53 17.14 18.46
N VAL A 224 6.30 17.36 17.15
CA VAL A 224 5.06 17.94 16.60
C VAL A 224 4.41 16.99 15.62
N TYR A 225 3.17 16.63 15.87
CA TYR A 225 2.33 15.86 14.96
C TYR A 225 1.22 16.75 14.39
N ASN A 226 1.27 16.99 13.10
CA ASN A 226 0.24 17.72 12.35
C ASN A 226 -0.61 16.71 11.58
N THR A 227 -1.89 16.66 11.87
CA THR A 227 -2.84 15.76 11.22
C THR A 227 -4.01 16.52 10.62
N SER A 228 -4.40 16.15 9.41
CA SER A 228 -5.61 16.67 8.76
C SER A 228 -6.91 16.19 9.42
N LEU A 229 -6.83 15.13 10.24
CA LEU A 229 -8.00 14.57 10.91
C LEU A 229 -8.49 15.49 12.03
N PRO A 230 -9.80 15.47 12.33
CA PRO A 230 -10.39 16.20 13.48
C PRO A 230 -10.17 15.47 14.81
N VAL A 231 -9.61 14.26 14.79
CA VAL A 231 -9.38 13.40 15.96
C VAL A 231 -8.01 12.75 15.89
N LEU A 232 -7.45 12.36 17.02
CA LEU A 232 -6.15 11.68 17.06
C LEU A 232 -6.22 10.25 16.49
N PHE A 233 -7.34 9.55 16.71
CA PHE A 233 -7.62 8.23 16.16
C PHE A 233 -9.13 8.02 16.03
N GLY A 234 -9.56 7.26 15.00
CA GLY A 234 -10.98 7.11 14.64
C GLY A 234 -11.83 6.31 15.64
N VAL A 235 -11.23 5.56 16.56
CA VAL A 235 -11.94 4.77 17.57
C VAL A 235 -11.70 5.36 18.95
N LYS A 236 -12.77 5.86 19.58
CA LYS A 236 -12.70 6.64 20.82
C LYS A 236 -11.92 5.97 21.95
N LYS A 237 -12.15 4.68 22.21
CA LYS A 237 -11.44 3.90 23.24
C LYS A 237 -9.92 4.04 23.12
N TYR A 238 -9.41 3.89 21.90
CA TYR A 238 -7.96 3.98 21.65
C TYR A 238 -7.48 5.42 21.53
N ALA A 239 -8.33 6.33 21.02
CA ALA A 239 -8.01 7.75 20.97
C ALA A 239 -7.78 8.34 22.38
N ASP A 240 -8.64 7.99 23.32
CA ASP A 240 -8.52 8.43 24.72
C ASP A 240 -7.19 7.95 25.33
N ALA A 241 -6.85 6.67 25.16
CA ALA A 241 -5.59 6.11 25.64
C ALA A 241 -4.35 6.79 25.00
N LEU A 242 -4.43 7.11 23.71
CA LEU A 242 -3.35 7.82 23.00
C LEU A 242 -3.21 9.27 23.47
N TRP A 243 -4.30 9.96 23.79
CA TRP A 243 -4.25 11.31 24.36
C TRP A 243 -3.56 11.34 25.73
N GLU A 244 -3.77 10.34 26.56
CA GLU A 244 -3.03 10.24 27.84
C GLU A 244 -1.52 10.09 27.60
N ILE A 245 -1.11 9.32 26.58
CA ILE A 245 0.31 9.20 26.21
C ILE A 245 0.85 10.53 25.67
N VAL A 246 0.09 11.22 24.82
CA VAL A 246 0.47 12.52 24.26
C VAL A 246 0.72 13.54 25.39
N LYS A 247 -0.18 13.62 26.35
CA LYS A 247 -0.05 14.50 27.52
C LYS A 247 1.15 14.12 28.39
N ALA A 248 1.25 12.85 28.78
CA ALA A 248 2.30 12.36 29.66
C ALA A 248 3.71 12.50 29.07
N ARG A 249 3.82 12.53 27.74
CA ARG A 249 5.10 12.67 27.04
C ARG A 249 5.35 14.06 26.48
N GLU A 250 4.45 15.02 26.75
CA GLU A 250 4.56 16.42 26.30
C GLU A 250 4.75 16.50 24.77
N LEU A 251 3.91 15.77 24.02
CA LEU A 251 3.90 15.80 22.56
C LEU A 251 2.92 16.87 22.08
N THR A 252 3.29 17.62 21.05
CA THR A 252 2.42 18.62 20.44
C THR A 252 1.61 17.97 19.31
N VAL A 253 0.28 18.09 19.37
CA VAL A 253 -0.63 17.60 18.31
C VAL A 253 -1.46 18.76 17.80
N ASN A 254 -1.38 19.01 16.49
CA ASN A 254 -2.22 19.98 15.78
C ASN A 254 -3.19 19.22 14.89
N LEU A 255 -4.47 19.24 15.24
CA LEU A 255 -5.54 18.68 14.43
C LEU A 255 -5.86 19.63 13.26
N ARG A 256 -6.46 19.11 12.21
CA ARG A 256 -6.93 19.87 11.03
C ARG A 256 -5.82 20.62 10.30
N HIS A 257 -4.58 20.10 10.34
CA HIS A 257 -3.42 20.66 9.64
C HIS A 257 -2.92 19.67 8.57
N ASN A 258 -2.93 20.08 7.31
CA ASN A 258 -2.54 19.28 6.15
C ASN A 258 -1.25 19.80 5.52
N LEU A 259 -0.27 18.94 5.33
CA LEU A 259 1.01 19.29 4.67
C LEU A 259 0.80 19.55 3.19
N ILE A 260 1.14 20.76 2.72
CA ILE A 260 0.96 21.17 1.32
C ILE A 260 2.29 21.49 0.59
N GLU A 261 3.35 21.86 1.31
CA GLU A 261 4.65 22.21 0.73
C GLU A 261 5.79 21.83 1.67
N VAL A 262 6.90 21.34 1.10
CA VAL A 262 8.18 21.15 1.77
C VAL A 262 9.25 21.99 1.05
N ARG A 263 9.87 22.90 1.79
CA ARG A 263 11.01 23.71 1.34
C ARG A 263 12.27 23.13 1.97
N ALA A 264 12.85 22.16 1.28
CA ALA A 264 13.94 21.34 1.83
C ALA A 264 15.20 22.18 2.13
N ASP A 265 15.54 23.14 1.27
CA ASP A 265 16.65 24.06 1.40
C ASP A 265 16.56 24.95 2.65
N LYS A 266 15.33 25.32 3.07
CA LYS A 266 15.04 26.13 4.25
C LYS A 266 14.68 25.29 5.48
N GLN A 267 14.56 23.98 5.32
CA GLN A 267 14.04 23.05 6.34
C GLN A 267 12.67 23.51 6.89
N GLU A 268 11.76 23.88 5.99
CA GLU A 268 10.42 24.37 6.31
C GLU A 268 9.36 23.41 5.73
N ALA A 269 8.36 23.09 6.56
CA ALA A 269 7.15 22.37 6.18
C ALA A 269 5.95 23.29 6.33
N VAL A 270 5.19 23.50 5.25
CA VAL A 270 4.03 24.40 5.21
C VAL A 270 2.77 23.58 5.32
N PHE A 271 1.97 23.87 6.32
CA PHE A 271 0.68 23.23 6.57
C PHE A 271 -0.45 24.23 6.36
N GLU A 272 -1.49 23.82 5.66
CA GLU A 272 -2.77 24.55 5.63
C GLU A 272 -3.64 24.18 6.82
N ASN A 273 -4.39 25.17 7.30
CA ASN A 273 -5.40 24.98 8.34
C ASN A 273 -6.75 24.67 7.68
N LEU A 274 -7.24 23.41 7.82
CA LEU A 274 -8.48 22.98 7.17
C LEU A 274 -9.75 23.59 7.77
N ASP A 275 -9.66 24.21 8.96
CA ASP A 275 -10.78 24.93 9.58
C ASP A 275 -10.81 26.42 9.21
N LYS A 276 -9.70 26.91 8.61
CA LYS A 276 -9.55 28.30 8.15
C LYS A 276 -8.90 28.30 6.77
N PRO A 277 -9.68 28.09 5.69
CA PRO A 277 -9.17 28.05 4.34
C PRO A 277 -8.31 29.27 3.99
N GLY A 278 -7.12 29.03 3.43
CA GLY A 278 -6.15 30.09 3.10
C GLY A 278 -5.16 30.44 4.22
N GLU A 279 -5.41 30.03 5.48
CA GLU A 279 -4.42 30.19 6.55
C GLU A 279 -3.38 29.06 6.46
N THR A 280 -2.10 29.44 6.45
CA THR A 280 -0.99 28.48 6.49
C THR A 280 -0.10 28.71 7.68
N LYS A 281 0.51 27.63 8.18
CA LYS A 281 1.50 27.64 9.25
C LYS A 281 2.78 26.98 8.80
N VAL A 282 3.90 27.64 8.98
CA VAL A 282 5.23 27.11 8.64
C VAL A 282 5.88 26.55 9.89
N PHE A 283 6.34 25.30 9.78
CA PHE A 283 7.15 24.64 10.81
C PHE A 283 8.57 24.45 10.30
N LYS A 284 9.55 25.05 10.97
CA LYS A 284 10.96 24.68 10.78
C LYS A 284 11.19 23.30 11.39
N TYR A 285 11.98 22.44 10.72
CA TYR A 285 12.25 21.09 11.19
C TYR A 285 13.73 20.75 11.18
N GLU A 286 14.13 19.94 12.13
CA GLU A 286 15.40 19.21 12.15
C GLU A 286 15.22 17.74 11.76
N MET A 287 13.99 17.25 11.79
CA MET A 287 13.54 15.98 11.23
C MET A 287 12.10 16.16 10.73
N LEU A 288 11.82 15.71 9.49
CA LEU A 288 10.48 15.67 8.93
C LEU A 288 10.14 14.25 8.47
N HIS A 289 9.05 13.70 9.03
CA HIS A 289 8.45 12.48 8.52
C HIS A 289 7.20 12.81 7.72
N VAL A 290 7.20 12.45 6.44
CA VAL A 290 6.09 12.71 5.53
C VAL A 290 5.23 11.46 5.36
N THR A 291 3.93 11.61 5.61
CA THR A 291 2.91 10.68 5.11
C THR A 291 2.32 11.25 3.84
N PRO A 292 2.50 10.61 2.67
CA PRO A 292 2.00 11.17 1.41
C PRO A 292 0.48 11.09 1.33
N PRO A 293 -0.18 11.97 0.57
CA PRO A 293 -1.50 11.71 0.05
C PRO A 293 -1.54 10.38 -0.70
N MET A 294 -2.68 9.66 -0.60
CA MET A 294 -2.86 8.37 -1.25
C MET A 294 -4.20 8.32 -1.96
N GLY A 295 -4.28 7.47 -2.98
CA GLY A 295 -5.50 7.32 -3.77
C GLY A 295 -5.64 5.93 -4.39
N PRO A 296 -6.74 5.69 -5.10
CA PRO A 296 -6.93 4.46 -5.85
C PRO A 296 -5.90 4.35 -6.98
N PRO A 297 -5.56 3.12 -7.42
CA PRO A 297 -4.71 2.91 -8.59
C PRO A 297 -5.29 3.58 -9.85
N ASP A 298 -4.44 4.22 -10.66
CA ASP A 298 -4.89 4.97 -11.85
C ASP A 298 -5.66 4.09 -12.84
N VAL A 299 -5.31 2.81 -12.97
CA VAL A 299 -6.01 1.86 -13.85
C VAL A 299 -7.47 1.61 -13.45
N LEU A 300 -7.83 1.88 -12.20
CA LEU A 300 -9.22 1.80 -11.73
C LEU A 300 -9.96 3.10 -11.97
N LYS A 301 -9.30 4.25 -11.92
CA LYS A 301 -9.94 5.56 -12.12
C LYS A 301 -10.58 5.63 -13.50
N GLY A 302 -11.90 5.89 -13.54
CA GLY A 302 -12.65 5.93 -14.78
C GLY A 302 -12.91 4.56 -15.44
N SER A 303 -12.50 3.45 -14.83
CA SER A 303 -12.85 2.12 -15.29
C SER A 303 -14.28 1.74 -14.87
N PRO A 304 -14.94 0.80 -15.58
CA PRO A 304 -16.28 0.31 -15.18
C PRO A 304 -16.32 -0.38 -13.81
N LEU A 305 -15.16 -0.67 -13.22
CA LEU A 305 -15.05 -1.31 -11.91
C LEU A 305 -15.01 -0.31 -10.75
N ALA A 306 -14.84 0.98 -11.03
CA ALA A 306 -14.67 1.99 -10.00
C ALA A 306 -16.01 2.63 -9.55
N ASP A 307 -16.01 3.08 -8.30
CA ASP A 307 -16.99 4.06 -7.83
C ASP A 307 -16.60 5.49 -8.28
N GLU A 308 -17.41 6.48 -7.92
CA GLU A 308 -17.18 7.89 -8.27
C GLU A 308 -15.83 8.44 -7.75
N ALA A 309 -15.31 7.89 -6.66
CA ALA A 309 -14.02 8.27 -6.08
C ALA A 309 -12.82 7.49 -6.68
N GLY A 310 -13.07 6.57 -7.61
CA GLY A 310 -12.07 5.77 -8.29
C GLY A 310 -11.66 4.48 -7.56
N TRP A 311 -12.31 4.13 -6.46
CA TRP A 311 -12.07 2.88 -5.74
C TRP A 311 -12.89 1.74 -6.33
N LEU A 312 -12.38 0.51 -6.23
CA LEU A 312 -13.12 -0.68 -6.67
C LEU A 312 -14.46 -0.80 -5.92
N ASN A 313 -15.57 -0.82 -6.69
CA ASN A 313 -16.93 -0.76 -6.16
C ASN A 313 -17.46 -2.12 -5.70
N LEU A 314 -17.37 -2.41 -4.41
CA LEU A 314 -17.72 -3.71 -3.83
C LEU A 314 -18.92 -3.64 -2.88
N ASN A 315 -19.64 -4.75 -2.81
CA ASN A 315 -20.48 -5.07 -1.67
C ASN A 315 -19.62 -5.29 -0.43
N LYS A 316 -19.82 -4.49 0.61
CA LYS A 316 -18.96 -4.47 1.80
C LYS A 316 -18.98 -5.78 2.62
N GLU A 317 -20.03 -6.59 2.48
CA GLU A 317 -20.17 -7.85 3.20
C GLU A 317 -19.57 -9.04 2.45
N THR A 318 -19.80 -9.10 1.12
CA THR A 318 -19.40 -10.25 0.30
C THR A 318 -18.09 -10.07 -0.43
N LEU A 319 -17.62 -8.82 -0.60
CA LEU A 319 -16.43 -8.45 -1.37
C LEU A 319 -16.55 -8.75 -2.88
N GLN A 320 -17.77 -8.98 -3.35
CA GLN A 320 -18.15 -9.11 -4.76
C GLN A 320 -18.42 -7.73 -5.33
N HIS A 321 -18.13 -7.52 -6.60
CA HIS A 321 -18.43 -6.27 -7.29
C HIS A 321 -19.95 -6.05 -7.39
N ASN A 322 -20.39 -4.80 -7.21
CA ASN A 322 -21.82 -4.49 -7.17
C ASN A 322 -22.54 -4.67 -8.53
N VAL A 323 -21.80 -4.62 -9.64
CA VAL A 323 -22.34 -4.74 -11.00
C VAL A 323 -21.92 -6.06 -11.67
N TYR A 324 -20.66 -6.45 -11.58
CA TYR A 324 -20.08 -7.60 -12.27
C TYR A 324 -19.98 -8.81 -11.34
N PRO A 325 -20.82 -9.84 -11.52
CA PRO A 325 -20.96 -10.94 -10.57
C PRO A 325 -19.73 -11.86 -10.51
N ASN A 326 -18.86 -11.83 -11.50
CA ASN A 326 -17.61 -12.61 -11.56
C ASN A 326 -16.36 -11.78 -11.19
N VAL A 327 -16.54 -10.54 -10.73
CA VAL A 327 -15.47 -9.67 -10.27
C VAL A 327 -15.51 -9.52 -8.76
N PHE A 328 -14.36 -9.60 -8.14
CA PHE A 328 -14.16 -9.53 -6.69
C PHE A 328 -12.98 -8.64 -6.35
N GLY A 329 -12.88 -8.21 -5.08
CA GLY A 329 -11.77 -7.39 -4.66
C GLY A 329 -11.35 -7.58 -3.23
N ILE A 330 -10.10 -7.18 -2.95
CA ILE A 330 -9.49 -7.30 -1.63
C ILE A 330 -8.44 -6.21 -1.40
N GLY A 331 -8.38 -5.70 -0.18
CA GLY A 331 -7.33 -4.80 0.28
C GLY A 331 -7.56 -3.34 -0.09
N ASP A 332 -6.46 -2.61 -0.22
CA ASP A 332 -6.47 -1.16 -0.18
C ASP A 332 -7.09 -0.49 -1.41
N CYS A 333 -7.22 -1.19 -2.55
CA CYS A 333 -7.87 -0.66 -3.76
C CYS A 333 -9.39 -0.56 -3.67
N THR A 334 -10.01 -1.09 -2.62
CA THR A 334 -11.46 -1.21 -2.48
C THR A 334 -12.07 0.01 -1.81
N ASN A 335 -13.37 0.24 -2.06
CA ASN A 335 -14.18 1.28 -1.43
C ASN A 335 -14.70 0.88 -0.02
N LEU A 336 -14.23 -0.23 0.53
CA LEU A 336 -14.70 -0.71 1.83
C LEU A 336 -14.44 0.33 2.92
N PRO A 337 -15.44 0.66 3.76
CA PRO A 337 -15.31 1.69 4.80
C PRO A 337 -14.57 1.18 6.04
N THR A 338 -13.40 0.60 5.84
CA THR A 338 -12.49 0.11 6.90
C THR A 338 -11.09 0.64 6.69
N SER A 339 -10.27 0.59 7.75
CA SER A 339 -8.86 0.98 7.63
C SER A 339 -8.10 0.03 6.69
N LYS A 340 -7.33 0.59 5.78
CA LYS A 340 -6.51 -0.13 4.80
C LYS A 340 -5.28 -0.73 5.49
N THR A 341 -5.41 -1.97 5.97
CA THR A 341 -4.38 -2.68 6.76
C THR A 341 -4.18 -4.11 6.30
N GLY A 342 -3.00 -4.69 6.59
CA GLY A 342 -2.75 -6.10 6.37
C GLY A 342 -3.67 -7.03 7.17
N ALA A 343 -4.13 -6.61 8.34
CA ALA A 343 -5.09 -7.36 9.16
C ALA A 343 -6.49 -7.41 8.52
N ALA A 344 -6.94 -6.29 7.93
CA ALA A 344 -8.16 -6.25 7.15
C ALA A 344 -8.07 -7.21 5.95
N VAL A 345 -6.97 -7.18 5.20
CA VAL A 345 -6.72 -8.10 4.08
C VAL A 345 -6.80 -9.57 4.54
N ALA A 346 -6.20 -9.90 5.69
CA ALA A 346 -6.27 -11.26 6.23
C ALA A 346 -7.73 -11.71 6.48
N ALA A 347 -8.53 -10.89 7.16
CA ALA A 347 -9.94 -11.21 7.44
C ALA A 347 -10.78 -11.26 6.16
N GLN A 348 -10.59 -10.28 5.26
CA GLN A 348 -11.23 -10.26 3.94
C GLN A 348 -10.94 -11.54 3.15
N SER A 349 -9.70 -12.05 3.19
CA SER A 349 -9.32 -13.23 2.42
C SER A 349 -10.14 -14.48 2.78
N GLY A 350 -10.50 -14.63 4.06
CA GLY A 350 -11.33 -15.75 4.52
C GLY A 350 -12.79 -15.64 4.12
N VAL A 351 -13.31 -14.41 3.97
CA VAL A 351 -14.66 -14.15 3.46
C VAL A 351 -14.67 -14.32 1.95
N LEU A 352 -13.73 -13.68 1.26
CA LEU A 352 -13.65 -13.70 -0.20
C LEU A 352 -13.46 -15.12 -0.76
N ASP A 353 -12.63 -15.94 -0.11
CA ASP A 353 -12.46 -17.35 -0.43
C ASP A 353 -13.80 -18.11 -0.39
N ARG A 354 -14.61 -17.88 0.64
CA ARG A 354 -15.94 -18.47 0.77
C ARG A 354 -16.92 -17.93 -0.26
N THR A 355 -16.92 -16.60 -0.48
CA THR A 355 -17.77 -15.95 -1.48
C THR A 355 -17.52 -16.51 -2.88
N ILE A 356 -16.26 -16.54 -3.34
CA ILE A 356 -15.91 -17.06 -4.67
C ILE A 356 -16.32 -18.54 -4.78
N THR A 357 -16.03 -19.34 -3.76
CA THR A 357 -16.43 -20.77 -3.76
C THR A 357 -17.92 -20.95 -3.95
N ARG A 358 -18.75 -20.18 -3.22
CA ARG A 358 -20.21 -20.26 -3.35
C ARG A 358 -20.70 -19.83 -4.73
N ILE A 359 -20.13 -18.76 -5.27
CA ILE A 359 -20.48 -18.29 -6.63
C ILE A 359 -20.10 -19.34 -7.69
N MET A 360 -18.94 -19.97 -7.59
CA MET A 360 -18.53 -21.07 -8.50
C MET A 360 -19.48 -22.27 -8.39
N GLU A 361 -19.99 -22.55 -7.19
CA GLU A 361 -21.02 -23.58 -6.94
C GLU A 361 -22.44 -23.14 -7.33
N LYS A 362 -22.60 -21.94 -7.93
CA LYS A 362 -23.91 -21.32 -8.24
C LYS A 362 -24.81 -21.15 -7.01
N ARG A 363 -24.21 -20.86 -5.87
CA ARG A 363 -24.89 -20.61 -4.57
C ARG A 363 -24.65 -19.19 -4.10
N GLN A 364 -25.56 -18.67 -3.27
CA GLN A 364 -25.41 -17.36 -2.67
C GLN A 364 -24.28 -17.31 -1.63
N PRO A 365 -23.53 -16.22 -1.51
CA PRO A 365 -22.60 -16.00 -0.42
C PRO A 365 -23.28 -16.13 0.96
N ASP A 366 -22.62 -16.86 1.86
CA ASP A 366 -23.15 -17.18 3.21
C ASP A 366 -22.26 -16.66 4.34
N LYS A 367 -21.12 -16.04 4.00
CA LYS A 367 -20.20 -15.46 4.97
C LYS A 367 -20.06 -13.96 4.72
N LYS A 368 -20.13 -13.18 5.79
CA LYS A 368 -20.06 -11.73 5.74
C LYS A 368 -18.79 -11.20 6.36
N TYR A 369 -18.22 -10.16 5.77
CA TYR A 369 -17.14 -9.37 6.34
C TYR A 369 -17.75 -8.27 7.22
N ASP A 370 -17.31 -8.20 8.46
CA ASP A 370 -17.79 -7.26 9.48
C ASP A 370 -17.01 -5.94 9.53
N GLY A 371 -15.99 -5.80 8.64
CA GLY A 371 -15.10 -4.64 8.64
C GLY A 371 -13.90 -4.77 9.57
N TYR A 372 -13.68 -5.95 10.15
CA TYR A 372 -12.55 -6.18 11.05
C TYR A 372 -11.24 -5.64 10.47
N THR A 373 -10.59 -4.84 11.28
CA THR A 373 -9.24 -4.34 11.02
C THR A 373 -8.45 -4.28 12.32
N SER A 374 -7.12 -4.20 12.20
CA SER A 374 -6.25 -4.03 13.35
C SER A 374 -5.14 -3.03 13.04
N CYS A 375 -4.88 -2.18 14.00
CA CYS A 375 -3.76 -1.26 14.02
C CYS A 375 -2.95 -1.43 15.31
N PRO A 376 -1.90 -2.26 15.32
CA PRO A 376 -0.99 -2.32 16.45
C PRO A 376 -0.24 -1.00 16.59
N LEU A 377 -0.71 -0.14 17.50
CA LEU A 377 -0.17 1.20 17.75
C LEU A 377 1.08 1.07 18.62
N VAL A 378 2.24 1.09 17.97
CA VAL A 378 3.55 1.02 18.64
C VAL A 378 3.80 2.34 19.37
N THR A 379 3.88 2.29 20.68
CA THR A 379 4.06 3.47 21.55
C THR A 379 5.48 3.62 22.07
N SER A 380 6.27 2.53 22.01
CA SER A 380 7.71 2.55 22.32
C SER A 380 8.41 1.34 21.67
N TYR A 381 9.70 1.18 21.93
CA TYR A 381 10.49 0.01 21.47
C TYR A 381 10.12 -1.31 22.16
N ASN A 382 9.17 -1.30 23.08
CA ASN A 382 8.73 -2.48 23.82
C ASN A 382 7.25 -2.49 24.18
N THR A 383 6.46 -1.52 23.73
CA THR A 383 5.02 -1.44 24.03
C THR A 383 4.16 -1.15 22.81
N VAL A 384 2.97 -1.74 22.82
CA VAL A 384 1.93 -1.59 21.79
C VAL A 384 0.57 -1.52 22.45
N ILE A 385 -0.28 -0.61 21.99
CA ILE A 385 -1.73 -0.64 22.13
C ILE A 385 -2.27 -1.38 20.89
N LEU A 386 -3.00 -2.48 21.10
CA LEU A 386 -3.52 -3.30 20.00
C LEU A 386 -4.96 -2.88 19.67
N ALA A 387 -5.12 -1.91 18.80
CA ALA A 387 -6.44 -1.48 18.35
C ALA A 387 -7.01 -2.48 17.33
N GLU A 388 -8.17 -3.06 17.65
CA GLU A 388 -8.94 -3.94 16.77
C GLU A 388 -10.40 -3.49 16.79
N PHE A 389 -11.01 -3.33 15.62
CA PHE A 389 -12.36 -2.78 15.51
C PHE A 389 -13.04 -3.16 14.18
N ASP A 390 -14.38 -2.97 14.15
CA ASP A 390 -15.26 -3.25 13.01
C ASP A 390 -15.53 -2.01 12.14
N TYR A 391 -16.49 -2.11 11.20
CA TYR A 391 -16.96 -1.02 10.36
C TYR A 391 -17.52 0.18 11.13
N ASN A 392 -18.09 -0.04 12.29
CA ASN A 392 -18.74 0.96 13.13
C ASN A 392 -17.78 1.57 14.16
N GLY A 393 -16.48 1.20 14.09
CA GLY A 393 -15.49 1.62 15.08
C GLY A 393 -15.69 0.94 16.46
N GLN A 394 -16.48 -0.14 16.53
CA GLN A 394 -16.65 -0.89 17.76
C GLN A 394 -15.44 -1.79 17.99
N PRO A 395 -14.88 -1.81 19.20
CA PRO A 395 -13.76 -2.67 19.52
C PRO A 395 -14.10 -4.16 19.29
N LEU A 396 -13.23 -4.84 18.53
CA LEU A 396 -13.28 -6.29 18.28
C LEU A 396 -11.99 -6.96 18.79
N GLU A 397 -11.72 -6.78 20.08
CA GLU A 397 -10.49 -7.23 20.73
C GLU A 397 -10.37 -8.76 20.69
N THR A 398 -9.21 -9.25 20.25
CA THR A 398 -8.95 -10.70 20.13
C THR A 398 -8.66 -11.35 21.48
N PHE A 399 -8.00 -10.63 22.39
CA PHE A 399 -7.59 -11.17 23.68
C PHE A 399 -8.56 -10.74 24.80
N PRO A 400 -8.78 -11.59 25.83
CA PRO A 400 -9.67 -11.29 26.96
C PRO A 400 -8.99 -10.35 27.98
N LEU A 401 -8.43 -9.25 27.50
CA LEU A 401 -7.76 -8.24 28.30
C LEU A 401 -7.94 -6.87 27.61
N ASP A 402 -7.84 -5.79 28.38
CA ASP A 402 -7.93 -4.44 27.83
C ASP A 402 -6.75 -4.15 26.91
N GLN A 403 -7.02 -4.10 25.61
CA GLN A 403 -6.04 -3.86 24.57
C GLN A 403 -5.73 -2.37 24.34
N SER A 404 -6.45 -1.46 25.02
CA SER A 404 -6.15 -0.02 25.00
C SER A 404 -4.95 0.35 25.89
N LYS A 405 -4.42 -0.56 26.67
CA LYS A 405 -3.24 -0.37 27.49
C LYS A 405 -1.94 -0.74 26.77
N GLU A 406 -0.89 -0.02 27.02
CA GLU A 406 0.46 -0.33 26.53
C GLU A 406 0.93 -1.69 27.09
N ARG A 407 1.23 -2.65 26.18
CA ARG A 407 1.64 -4.00 26.60
C ARG A 407 2.86 -4.48 25.85
N ARG A 408 3.80 -5.11 26.59
CA ARG A 408 5.02 -5.71 26.00
C ARG A 408 4.69 -6.91 25.13
N ILE A 409 3.77 -7.77 25.56
CA ILE A 409 3.39 -8.96 24.76
C ILE A 409 2.87 -8.58 23.38
N MET A 410 2.12 -7.47 23.26
CA MET A 410 1.63 -6.96 21.98
C MET A 410 2.74 -6.41 21.09
N TYR A 411 3.83 -5.91 21.69
CA TYR A 411 5.02 -5.53 20.92
C TYR A 411 5.70 -6.76 20.31
N TYR A 412 5.94 -7.83 21.07
CA TYR A 412 6.47 -9.08 20.53
C TYR A 412 5.59 -9.69 19.46
N MET A 413 4.27 -9.68 19.68
CA MET A 413 3.30 -10.09 18.66
C MET A 413 3.52 -9.31 17.36
N LYS A 414 3.60 -7.97 17.44
CA LYS A 414 3.77 -7.08 16.29
C LYS A 414 5.14 -7.24 15.62
N ALA A 415 6.22 -7.30 16.40
CA ALA A 415 7.59 -7.24 15.90
C ALA A 415 8.11 -8.60 15.39
N ASP A 416 7.65 -9.70 15.97
CA ASP A 416 8.22 -11.03 15.75
C ASP A 416 7.18 -12.05 15.27
N VAL A 417 6.03 -12.18 15.93
CA VAL A 417 5.03 -13.21 15.56
C VAL A 417 4.31 -12.87 14.25
N MET A 418 3.84 -11.63 14.09
CA MET A 418 3.07 -11.23 12.90
C MET A 418 3.86 -11.35 11.59
N PRO A 419 5.16 -11.04 11.50
CA PRO A 419 5.94 -11.31 10.29
C PRO A 419 5.97 -12.80 9.93
N HIS A 420 6.15 -13.70 10.90
CA HIS A 420 6.11 -15.15 10.63
C HIS A 420 4.72 -15.60 10.16
N LEU A 421 3.67 -15.14 10.83
CA LEU A 421 2.29 -15.43 10.44
C LEU A 421 1.97 -14.90 9.03
N TYR A 422 2.52 -13.75 8.67
CA TYR A 422 2.40 -13.19 7.32
C TYR A 422 3.03 -14.08 6.26
N TRP A 423 4.33 -14.39 6.41
CA TRP A 423 5.08 -15.14 5.39
C TRP A 423 4.62 -16.59 5.28
N HIS A 424 4.34 -17.26 6.38
CA HIS A 424 4.10 -18.70 6.43
C HIS A 424 2.61 -19.07 6.59
N GLY A 425 1.78 -18.15 7.04
CA GLY A 425 0.35 -18.35 7.19
C GLY A 425 -0.45 -17.63 6.11
N MET A 426 -0.40 -16.29 6.13
CA MET A 426 -1.26 -15.45 5.27
C MET A 426 -0.95 -15.62 3.79
N LEU A 427 0.29 -15.43 3.35
CA LEU A 427 0.68 -15.55 1.94
C LEU A 427 0.54 -17.00 1.42
N ARG A 428 0.54 -17.97 2.32
CA ARG A 428 0.21 -19.38 1.98
C ARG A 428 -1.29 -19.65 1.93
N GLY A 429 -2.14 -18.63 2.20
CA GLY A 429 -3.59 -18.75 2.23
C GLY A 429 -4.14 -19.60 3.39
N LEU A 430 -3.34 -19.82 4.44
CA LEU A 430 -3.70 -20.61 5.62
C LEU A 430 -4.26 -19.77 6.76
N TRP A 431 -3.97 -18.46 6.77
CA TRP A 431 -4.46 -17.52 7.76
C TRP A 431 -5.54 -16.62 7.16
N GLY A 432 -6.71 -16.56 7.80
CA GLY A 432 -7.88 -15.77 7.39
C GLY A 432 -8.37 -14.80 8.47
N GLY A 433 -7.43 -14.23 9.25
CA GLY A 433 -7.75 -13.30 10.33
C GLY A 433 -7.98 -13.97 11.69
N PRO A 434 -8.09 -13.19 12.77
CA PRO A 434 -8.14 -13.72 14.14
C PRO A 434 -9.52 -14.18 14.59
N GLY A 435 -10.59 -14.09 13.77
CA GLY A 435 -11.95 -14.43 14.16
C GLY A 435 -12.10 -15.74 14.95
N PRO A 436 -11.57 -16.89 14.46
CA PRO A 436 -11.63 -18.16 15.19
C PRO A 436 -10.89 -18.09 16.53
N TYR A 437 -9.76 -17.40 16.60
CA TYR A 437 -9.00 -17.23 17.85
C TYR A 437 -9.72 -16.34 18.84
N ARG A 438 -10.37 -15.26 18.36
CA ARG A 438 -11.20 -14.40 19.18
C ARG A 438 -12.33 -15.21 19.84
N THR A 439 -13.05 -16.00 19.07
CA THR A 439 -14.09 -16.87 19.58
C THR A 439 -13.55 -17.82 20.66
N LEU A 440 -12.39 -18.44 20.43
CA LEU A 440 -11.76 -19.33 21.38
C LEU A 440 -11.33 -18.59 22.66
N MET A 441 -10.64 -17.45 22.53
CA MET A 441 -10.13 -16.67 23.66
C MET A 441 -11.25 -16.09 24.55
N HIS A 442 -12.41 -15.85 23.98
CA HIS A 442 -13.60 -15.39 24.72
C HIS A 442 -14.58 -16.52 25.04
N LEU A 443 -14.15 -17.81 24.96
CA LEU A 443 -14.96 -19.01 25.29
C LEU A 443 -16.30 -19.06 24.56
N GLY A 444 -16.36 -18.53 23.32
CA GLY A 444 -17.60 -18.44 22.55
C GLY A 444 -18.56 -17.32 23.00
N MET A 445 -18.22 -16.59 24.04
CA MET A 445 -18.97 -15.40 24.46
C MET A 445 -18.58 -14.19 23.58
N LYS A 446 -19.55 -13.34 23.27
CA LYS A 446 -19.33 -12.09 22.53
C LYS A 446 -19.09 -10.92 23.46
#